data_2f6d0d646fb9d176b07e5dd57b88b112
#
_entry.id   2f6d0d646fb9d176b07e5dd57b88b112
#
_cell.length_a   1.000
_cell.length_b   1.000
_cell.length_c   1.000
_cell.angle_alpha   90.00
_cell.angle_beta   90.00
_cell.angle_gamma   90.00
#
_symmetry.space_group_name_H-M   'P 1'
#
loop_
_entity.id
_entity.type
_entity.pdbx_description
1 polymer ?
#
loop_
_entity_poly.entity_id
_entity_poly.type
_entity_poly.pdbx_seq_one_letter_code
_entity_poly.pdbx_strand_id
1 'polypeptide(L)'
;MDNLPETAIGTFQEFADWMEQIWNPFYTEYEKVAQEQGGMLLNKFYDEGSFATLVAAWRTGSKVRWMAYGDSVVFHYNRRTKVLAHSFTSISDFSKPPYLLNWKDEALEEGFASGEFDVSGSSYVFACSDALSHYIMMMYAVANGEKLPIGEDKNGNIIALARTMKVDFEKDVLKPLFNALRCDSLPAYCQSKYRKGLLALDDYSLARLV
;
A
#
# COMPACT_ATOMS: atom_id res chain seq x y z
N MET A 1 7.21 -2.04 -15.04
CA MET A 1 7.99 -2.80 -14.02
C MET A 1 9.40 -3.16 -14.46
N ASP A 2 9.72 -2.94 -15.71
CA ASP A 2 11.01 -3.36 -16.31
C ASP A 2 12.22 -2.53 -15.86
N ASN A 3 12.00 -1.50 -15.05
CA ASN A 3 13.04 -0.59 -14.55
C ASN A 3 13.29 -0.67 -13.03
N LEU A 4 12.70 -1.66 -12.33
CA LEU A 4 13.03 -1.88 -10.93
C LEU A 4 14.48 -2.38 -10.81
N PRO A 5 15.31 -1.79 -9.94
CA PRO A 5 16.69 -2.23 -9.78
C PRO A 5 16.73 -3.66 -9.21
N GLU A 6 17.74 -4.42 -9.62
CA GLU A 6 17.98 -5.78 -9.11
C GLU A 6 18.34 -5.76 -7.61
N THR A 7 18.99 -4.69 -7.16
CA THR A 7 19.35 -4.46 -5.76
C THR A 7 18.31 -3.63 -5.05
N ALA A 8 18.02 -3.98 -3.81
CA ALA A 8 17.05 -3.25 -2.99
C ALA A 8 17.53 -1.82 -2.71
N ILE A 9 16.66 -0.86 -2.95
CA ILE A 9 16.84 0.54 -2.55
C ILE A 9 16.64 0.62 -1.03
N GLY A 10 17.63 1.16 -0.32
CA GLY A 10 17.64 1.22 1.14
C GLY A 10 17.69 2.64 1.71
N THR A 11 18.01 3.64 0.89
CA THR A 11 18.13 5.05 1.31
C THR A 11 17.34 5.97 0.38
N PHE A 12 16.99 7.15 0.88
CA PHE A 12 16.31 8.15 0.06
C PHE A 12 17.17 8.61 -1.12
N GLN A 13 18.50 8.72 -0.93
CA GLN A 13 19.39 9.10 -2.03
C GLN A 13 19.39 8.05 -3.17
N GLU A 14 19.48 6.76 -2.84
CA GLU A 14 19.36 5.69 -3.85
C GLU A 14 17.99 5.71 -4.55
N PHE A 15 16.93 6.07 -3.81
CA PHE A 15 15.60 6.25 -4.37
C PHE A 15 15.54 7.44 -5.34
N ALA A 16 16.08 8.58 -4.96
CA ALA A 16 16.12 9.79 -5.80
C ALA A 16 16.94 9.53 -7.08
N ASP A 17 18.12 8.92 -6.95
CA ASP A 17 18.99 8.57 -8.09
C ASP A 17 18.28 7.60 -9.06
N TRP A 18 17.51 6.64 -8.53
CA TRP A 18 16.70 5.74 -9.35
C TRP A 18 15.54 6.46 -10.03
N MET A 19 14.85 7.37 -9.31
CA MET A 19 13.75 8.16 -9.88
C MET A 19 14.22 9.04 -11.04
N GLU A 20 15.39 9.66 -10.95
CA GLU A 20 15.98 10.45 -12.04
C GLU A 20 16.17 9.60 -13.33
N GLN A 21 16.52 8.33 -13.18
CA GLN A 21 16.72 7.43 -14.31
C GLN A 21 15.41 7.04 -15.01
N ILE A 22 14.30 6.94 -14.25
CA ILE A 22 13.03 6.49 -14.78
C ILE A 22 12.10 7.62 -15.22
N TRP A 23 12.30 8.87 -14.75
CA TRP A 23 11.41 9.99 -15.07
C TRP A 23 11.30 10.27 -16.57
N ASN A 24 12.40 10.34 -17.30
CA ASN A 24 12.38 10.64 -18.72
C ASN A 24 11.66 9.58 -19.56
N PRO A 25 11.97 8.27 -19.43
CA PRO A 25 11.21 7.21 -20.09
C PRO A 25 9.73 7.22 -19.74
N PHE A 26 9.40 7.40 -18.46
CA PHE A 26 8.02 7.47 -17.98
C PHE A 26 7.27 8.65 -18.63
N TYR A 27 7.84 9.86 -18.54
CA TYR A 27 7.26 11.07 -19.12
C TYR A 27 6.97 10.89 -20.62
N THR A 28 7.97 10.41 -21.37
CA THR A 28 7.86 10.25 -22.82
C THR A 28 6.73 9.28 -23.21
N GLU A 29 6.60 8.17 -22.48
CA GLU A 29 5.56 7.19 -22.76
C GLU A 29 4.17 7.72 -22.40
N TYR A 30 4.02 8.32 -21.22
CA TYR A 30 2.73 8.85 -20.75
C TYR A 30 2.30 10.11 -21.50
N GLU A 31 3.23 10.96 -21.90
CA GLU A 31 2.93 12.08 -22.78
C GLU A 31 2.31 11.61 -24.10
N LYS A 32 2.88 10.56 -24.70
CA LYS A 32 2.32 9.95 -25.93
C LYS A 32 0.89 9.45 -25.70
N VAL A 33 0.64 8.74 -24.61
CA VAL A 33 -0.71 8.27 -24.25
C VAL A 33 -1.67 9.45 -24.05
N ALA A 34 -1.23 10.51 -23.36
CA ALA A 34 -2.03 11.70 -23.15
C ALA A 34 -2.35 12.43 -24.47
N GLN A 35 -1.38 12.51 -25.39
CA GLN A 35 -1.57 13.09 -26.72
C GLN A 35 -2.54 12.28 -27.58
N GLU A 36 -2.43 10.94 -27.56
CA GLU A 36 -3.34 10.05 -28.30
C GLU A 36 -4.79 10.16 -27.81
N GLN A 37 -5.00 10.37 -26.52
CA GLN A 37 -6.33 10.54 -25.93
C GLN A 37 -6.84 11.97 -26.04
N GLY A 38 -5.95 12.97 -26.10
CA GLY A 38 -6.26 14.38 -26.27
C GLY A 38 -7.15 15.00 -25.18
N GLY A 39 -7.67 16.19 -25.46
CA GLY A 39 -8.69 16.85 -24.64
C GLY A 39 -8.28 17.07 -23.19
N MET A 40 -9.17 16.71 -22.26
CA MET A 40 -8.98 16.95 -20.83
C MET A 40 -7.81 16.16 -20.24
N LEU A 41 -7.51 14.98 -20.73
CA LEU A 41 -6.40 14.16 -20.21
C LEU A 41 -5.05 14.79 -20.54
N LEU A 42 -4.91 15.33 -21.77
CA LEU A 42 -3.71 16.06 -22.17
C LEU A 42 -3.47 17.30 -21.32
N ASN A 43 -4.52 18.08 -21.07
CA ASN A 43 -4.44 19.25 -20.21
C ASN A 43 -4.04 18.87 -18.79
N LYS A 44 -4.69 17.85 -18.20
CA LYS A 44 -4.32 17.35 -16.85
C LYS A 44 -2.89 16.86 -16.78
N PHE A 45 -2.42 16.15 -17.79
CA PHE A 45 -1.03 15.69 -17.83
C PHE A 45 -0.05 16.85 -17.73
N TYR A 46 -0.25 17.94 -18.49
CA TYR A 46 0.65 19.11 -18.45
C TYR A 46 0.43 20.02 -17.22
N ASP A 47 -0.81 20.17 -16.78
CA ASP A 47 -1.15 21.12 -15.69
C ASP A 47 -0.93 20.52 -14.31
N GLU A 48 -1.37 19.28 -14.09
CA GLU A 48 -1.36 18.62 -12.77
C GLU A 48 -0.23 17.60 -12.62
N GLY A 49 0.19 16.95 -13.70
CA GLY A 49 1.12 15.83 -13.68
C GLY A 49 0.41 14.48 -13.44
N SER A 50 1.15 13.54 -12.86
CA SER A 50 0.66 12.20 -12.56
C SER A 50 1.06 11.84 -11.14
N PHE A 51 0.08 11.53 -10.30
CA PHE A 51 0.30 11.24 -8.88
C PHE A 51 0.33 9.74 -8.63
N ALA A 52 1.30 9.28 -7.83
CA ALA A 52 1.42 7.89 -7.45
C ALA A 52 2.02 7.71 -6.05
N THR A 53 1.65 6.62 -5.40
CA THR A 53 2.39 6.03 -4.28
C THR A 53 3.13 4.80 -4.78
N LEU A 54 4.18 4.38 -4.10
CA LEU A 54 5.02 3.28 -4.56
C LEU A 54 5.42 2.38 -3.40
N VAL A 55 5.35 1.08 -3.62
CA VAL A 55 6.02 0.08 -2.77
C VAL A 55 6.79 -0.90 -3.63
N ALA A 56 7.96 -1.29 -3.17
CA ALA A 56 8.74 -2.36 -3.76
C ALA A 56 9.34 -3.26 -2.68
N ALA A 57 9.53 -4.52 -3.02
CA ALA A 57 10.11 -5.51 -2.11
C ALA A 57 11.00 -6.50 -2.86
N TRP A 58 12.16 -6.81 -2.27
CA TRP A 58 13.17 -7.72 -2.82
C TRP A 58 13.43 -8.84 -1.82
N ARG A 59 13.30 -10.07 -2.26
CA ARG A 59 13.58 -11.23 -1.43
C ARG A 59 14.99 -11.78 -1.68
N THR A 60 15.76 -11.93 -0.61
CA THR A 60 17.06 -12.58 -0.63
C THR A 60 17.13 -13.61 0.51
N GLY A 61 16.97 -14.88 0.16
CA GLY A 61 16.94 -15.97 1.15
C GLY A 61 15.82 -15.82 2.19
N SER A 62 16.19 -15.65 3.44
CA SER A 62 15.27 -15.46 4.58
C SER A 62 14.97 -13.99 4.90
N LYS A 63 15.37 -13.07 4.05
CA LYS A 63 15.13 -11.64 4.23
C LYS A 63 14.31 -11.07 3.10
N VAL A 64 13.45 -10.11 3.43
CA VAL A 64 12.75 -9.26 2.47
C VAL A 64 13.07 -7.82 2.82
N ARG A 65 13.84 -7.17 1.94
CA ARG A 65 14.03 -5.72 1.98
C ARG A 65 12.88 -5.05 1.27
N TRP A 66 12.45 -3.91 1.76
CA TRP A 66 11.35 -3.15 1.17
C TRP A 66 11.64 -1.66 1.18
N MET A 67 11.02 -0.96 0.27
CA MET A 67 10.85 0.49 0.30
C MET A 67 9.38 0.85 0.06
N ALA A 68 8.98 1.99 0.57
CA ALA A 68 7.66 2.60 0.36
C ALA A 68 7.81 4.11 0.18
N TYR A 69 6.97 4.69 -0.67
CA TYR A 69 6.78 6.13 -0.78
C TYR A 69 5.28 6.43 -0.77
N GLY A 70 4.87 7.29 0.17
CA GLY A 70 3.47 7.62 0.38
C GLY A 70 2.76 6.66 1.35
N ASP A 71 1.50 6.35 1.08
CA ASP A 71 0.60 5.61 1.99
C ASP A 71 0.24 4.19 1.56
N SER A 72 0.85 3.69 0.49
CA SER A 72 0.85 2.27 0.19
C SER A 72 1.76 1.52 1.16
N VAL A 73 1.31 0.37 1.65
CA VAL A 73 1.96 -0.32 2.79
C VAL A 73 2.45 -1.71 2.43
N VAL A 74 3.68 -2.02 2.84
CA VAL A 74 4.21 -3.39 2.86
C VAL A 74 3.99 -4.00 4.23
N PHE A 75 3.50 -5.24 4.24
CA PHE A 75 3.19 -6.01 5.43
C PHE A 75 4.01 -7.30 5.51
N HIS A 76 4.38 -7.66 6.73
CA HIS A 76 4.88 -8.98 7.09
C HIS A 76 4.04 -9.55 8.24
N TYR A 77 3.37 -10.66 8.01
CA TYR A 77 2.65 -11.39 9.06
C TYR A 77 3.32 -12.73 9.34
N ASN A 78 3.75 -12.93 10.59
CA ASN A 78 4.30 -14.20 11.04
C ASN A 78 3.18 -15.05 11.66
N ARG A 79 2.80 -16.12 10.99
CA ARG A 79 1.71 -17.01 11.39
C ARG A 79 1.96 -17.75 12.71
N ARG A 80 3.24 -17.96 13.08
CA ARG A 80 3.61 -18.64 14.32
C ARG A 80 3.45 -17.72 15.53
N THR A 81 3.99 -16.51 15.43
CA THR A 81 3.94 -15.52 16.51
C THR A 81 2.67 -14.68 16.50
N LYS A 82 1.90 -14.71 15.40
CA LYS A 82 0.71 -13.87 15.15
C LYS A 82 1.01 -12.37 15.10
N VAL A 83 2.26 -11.99 14.85
CA VAL A 83 2.72 -10.60 14.77
C VAL A 83 2.60 -10.09 13.35
N LEU A 84 2.00 -8.90 13.17
CA LEU A 84 1.98 -8.11 11.95
C LEU A 84 2.98 -6.96 12.10
N ALA A 85 3.98 -6.91 11.24
CA ALA A 85 4.85 -5.76 11.03
C ALA A 85 4.48 -5.09 9.69
N HIS A 86 4.71 -3.78 9.59
CA HIS A 86 4.36 -3.02 8.39
C HIS A 86 5.28 -1.80 8.21
N SER A 87 5.31 -1.26 6.97
CA SER A 87 6.12 -0.10 6.60
C SER A 87 5.52 1.25 7.05
N PHE A 88 4.26 1.29 7.46
CA PHE A 88 3.54 2.51 7.79
C PHE A 88 3.67 2.85 9.28
N THR A 89 3.66 4.14 9.64
CA THR A 89 3.93 4.55 11.02
C THR A 89 2.75 4.24 11.92
N SER A 90 1.54 4.70 11.58
CA SER A 90 0.34 4.55 12.40
C SER A 90 -0.92 4.55 11.55
N ILE A 91 -1.96 3.85 12.03
CA ILE A 91 -3.27 3.85 11.37
C ILE A 91 -3.90 5.25 11.31
N SER A 92 -3.58 6.13 12.26
CA SER A 92 -4.06 7.52 12.26
C SER A 92 -3.47 8.38 11.14
N ASP A 93 -2.33 7.96 10.58
CA ASP A 93 -1.69 8.71 9.50
C ASP A 93 -2.42 8.61 8.17
N PHE A 94 -3.32 7.62 7.99
CA PHE A 94 -4.22 7.57 6.84
C PHE A 94 -5.25 8.71 6.78
N SER A 95 -5.39 9.51 7.83
CA SER A 95 -6.20 10.75 7.80
C SER A 95 -5.45 11.96 7.27
N LYS A 96 -4.13 11.86 7.11
CA LYS A 96 -3.28 12.93 6.55
C LYS A 96 -3.16 12.77 5.04
N PRO A 97 -2.96 13.88 4.30
CA PRO A 97 -2.59 13.79 2.89
C PRO A 97 -1.29 12.98 2.72
N PRO A 98 -1.26 12.01 1.80
CA PRO A 98 -0.03 11.26 1.54
C PRO A 98 1.01 12.10 0.79
N TYR A 99 2.27 11.74 0.92
CA TYR A 99 3.30 12.16 -0.02
C TYR A 99 3.10 11.41 -1.34
N LEU A 100 3.05 12.14 -2.44
CA LEU A 100 2.80 11.58 -3.76
C LEU A 100 3.98 11.84 -4.68
N LEU A 101 4.37 10.84 -5.44
CA LEU A 101 5.30 11.01 -6.55
C LEU A 101 4.57 11.72 -7.68
N ASN A 102 5.22 12.75 -8.22
CA ASN A 102 4.74 13.46 -9.39
C ASN A 102 5.96 13.85 -10.25
N TRP A 103 5.89 13.62 -11.55
CA TRP A 103 7.00 13.99 -12.43
C TRP A 103 7.29 15.50 -12.49
N LYS A 104 6.37 16.33 -11.99
CA LYS A 104 6.55 17.80 -11.91
C LYS A 104 7.26 18.25 -10.63
N ASP A 105 7.28 17.44 -9.60
CA ASP A 105 7.74 17.80 -8.27
C ASP A 105 8.89 16.90 -7.83
N GLU A 106 9.81 17.42 -7.06
CA GLU A 106 10.84 16.62 -6.42
C GLU A 106 10.23 15.77 -5.31
N ALA A 107 10.69 14.52 -5.22
CA ALA A 107 10.30 13.64 -4.12
C ALA A 107 10.88 14.17 -2.80
N LEU A 108 10.10 14.13 -1.73
CA LEU A 108 10.51 14.57 -0.39
C LEU A 108 10.96 13.37 0.45
N GLU A 109 12.03 13.53 1.22
CA GLU A 109 12.58 12.46 2.07
C GLU A 109 11.56 11.95 3.10
N GLU A 110 10.70 12.82 3.61
CA GLU A 110 9.66 12.50 4.57
C GLU A 110 8.60 11.53 4.03
N GLY A 111 8.47 11.44 2.70
CA GLY A 111 7.59 10.47 2.03
C GLY A 111 8.19 9.09 1.88
N PHE A 112 9.50 8.93 2.08
CA PHE A 112 10.23 7.69 1.87
C PHE A 112 10.40 6.90 3.16
N ALA A 113 10.21 5.58 3.07
CA ALA A 113 10.54 4.64 4.12
C ALA A 113 11.17 3.39 3.51
N SER A 114 12.10 2.79 4.24
CA SER A 114 12.72 1.51 3.87
C SER A 114 12.95 0.65 5.10
N GLY A 115 13.13 -0.65 4.88
CA GLY A 115 13.43 -1.57 5.97
C GLY A 115 13.60 -3.02 5.51
N GLU A 116 13.62 -3.92 6.48
CA GLU A 116 13.84 -5.34 6.24
C GLU A 116 12.95 -6.18 7.17
N PHE A 117 12.42 -7.28 6.65
CA PHE A 117 11.73 -8.31 7.41
C PHE A 117 12.52 -9.63 7.37
N ASP A 118 12.66 -10.28 8.53
CA ASP A 118 13.10 -11.68 8.59
C ASP A 118 11.91 -12.60 8.26
N VAL A 119 12.04 -13.40 7.22
CA VAL A 119 10.95 -14.25 6.74
C VAL A 119 11.28 -15.74 6.88
N SER A 120 10.24 -16.52 7.12
CA SER A 120 10.31 -17.97 7.28
C SER A 120 9.20 -18.64 6.46
N GLY A 121 9.12 -19.97 6.48
CA GLY A 121 8.00 -20.70 5.88
C GLY A 121 6.63 -20.43 6.52
N SER A 122 6.61 -19.71 7.66
CA SER A 122 5.39 -19.27 8.34
C SER A 122 5.05 -17.80 8.08
N SER A 123 5.76 -17.12 7.17
CA SER A 123 5.58 -15.71 6.86
C SER A 123 4.66 -15.51 5.67
N TYR A 124 3.85 -14.44 5.75
CA TYR A 124 3.23 -13.80 4.60
C TYR A 124 3.84 -12.42 4.44
N VAL A 125 4.29 -12.08 3.23
CA VAL A 125 4.72 -10.73 2.85
C VAL A 125 3.86 -10.27 1.69
N PHE A 126 3.24 -9.10 1.82
CA PHE A 126 2.31 -8.56 0.86
C PHE A 126 2.27 -7.03 0.94
N ALA A 127 1.75 -6.40 -0.09
CA ALA A 127 1.61 -4.94 -0.15
C ALA A 127 0.19 -4.57 -0.60
N CYS A 128 -0.31 -3.45 -0.10
CA CYS A 128 -1.64 -2.95 -0.39
C CYS A 128 -1.64 -1.43 -0.61
N SER A 129 -2.62 -0.95 -1.39
CA SER A 129 -3.00 0.47 -1.40
C SER A 129 -3.57 0.90 -0.04
N ASP A 130 -3.70 2.20 0.16
CA ASP A 130 -4.08 2.87 1.41
C ASP A 130 -5.36 2.33 2.07
N ALA A 131 -6.50 2.34 1.37
CA ALA A 131 -7.78 1.91 1.94
C ALA A 131 -7.76 0.44 2.39
N LEU A 132 -7.11 -0.44 1.61
CA LEU A 132 -6.97 -1.85 1.98
C LEU A 132 -5.98 -2.02 3.13
N SER A 133 -4.92 -1.22 3.18
CA SER A 133 -3.95 -1.18 4.27
C SER A 133 -4.58 -0.71 5.58
N HIS A 134 -5.38 0.34 5.54
CA HIS A 134 -6.17 0.80 6.69
C HIS A 134 -7.07 -0.33 7.23
N TYR A 135 -7.79 -1.02 6.35
CA TYR A 135 -8.62 -2.16 6.74
C TYR A 135 -7.82 -3.27 7.43
N ILE A 136 -6.66 -3.64 6.89
CA ILE A 136 -5.81 -4.70 7.43
C ILE A 136 -5.28 -4.32 8.81
N MET A 137 -4.74 -3.11 8.97
CA MET A 137 -4.21 -2.62 10.25
C MET A 137 -5.31 -2.52 11.30
N MET A 138 -6.47 -1.98 10.93
CA MET A 138 -7.64 -1.89 11.80
C MET A 138 -8.10 -3.26 12.29
N MET A 139 -8.27 -4.21 11.39
CA MET A 139 -8.74 -5.55 11.73
C MET A 139 -7.71 -6.34 12.57
N TYR A 140 -6.42 -6.10 12.35
CA TYR A 140 -5.36 -6.66 13.20
C TYR A 140 -5.44 -6.10 14.62
N ALA A 141 -5.56 -4.80 14.78
CA ALA A 141 -5.69 -4.15 16.07
C ALA A 141 -6.95 -4.62 16.82
N VAL A 142 -8.09 -4.73 16.12
CA VAL A 142 -9.33 -5.28 16.69
C VAL A 142 -9.14 -6.73 17.16
N ALA A 143 -8.49 -7.57 16.36
CA ALA A 143 -8.23 -8.97 16.72
C ALA A 143 -7.36 -9.12 17.98
N ASN A 144 -6.46 -8.16 18.21
CA ASN A 144 -5.59 -8.11 19.40
C ASN A 144 -6.17 -7.32 20.58
N GLY A 145 -7.38 -6.79 20.46
CA GLY A 145 -8.01 -5.98 21.50
C GLY A 145 -7.34 -4.62 21.75
N GLU A 146 -6.63 -4.11 20.72
CA GLU A 146 -5.98 -2.81 20.81
C GLU A 146 -6.99 -1.65 20.77
N LYS A 147 -6.69 -0.58 21.48
CA LYS A 147 -7.50 0.64 21.47
C LYS A 147 -7.10 1.49 20.26
N LEU A 148 -7.90 1.45 19.22
CA LEU A 148 -7.75 2.35 18.09
C LEU A 148 -8.35 3.73 18.39
N PRO A 149 -7.68 4.84 18.01
CA PRO A 149 -8.30 6.15 18.06
C PRO A 149 -9.50 6.21 17.11
N ILE A 150 -10.59 6.81 17.55
CA ILE A 150 -11.74 7.10 16.69
C ILE A 150 -11.62 8.58 16.30
N GLY A 151 -11.27 8.83 15.04
CA GLY A 151 -11.27 10.17 14.47
C GLY A 151 -12.69 10.63 14.10
N GLU A 152 -12.82 11.91 13.76
CA GLU A 152 -14.09 12.51 13.28
C GLU A 152 -14.28 12.32 11.77
N ASP A 153 -13.31 11.77 11.08
CA ASP A 153 -13.32 11.53 9.64
C ASP A 153 -14.11 10.25 9.23
N LYS A 154 -14.15 9.97 7.93
CA LYS A 154 -14.79 8.76 7.38
C LYS A 154 -14.26 7.45 7.99
N ASN A 155 -13.00 7.43 8.40
CA ASN A 155 -12.35 6.25 8.97
C ASN A 155 -12.78 6.01 10.43
N GLY A 156 -13.16 7.06 11.17
CA GLY A 156 -13.64 6.94 12.54
C GLY A 156 -14.90 6.07 12.64
N ASN A 157 -15.85 6.21 11.73
CA ASN A 157 -17.06 5.37 11.68
C ASN A 157 -16.73 3.91 11.35
N ILE A 158 -15.77 3.67 10.46
CA ILE A 158 -15.31 2.33 10.10
C ILE A 158 -14.67 1.66 11.32
N ILE A 159 -13.80 2.36 12.04
CA ILE A 159 -13.14 1.87 13.26
C ILE A 159 -14.18 1.58 14.35
N ALA A 160 -15.15 2.46 14.56
CA ALA A 160 -16.19 2.27 15.56
C ALA A 160 -17.00 0.99 15.31
N LEU A 161 -17.35 0.71 14.06
CA LEU A 161 -18.01 -0.53 13.69
C LEU A 161 -17.12 -1.75 13.89
N ALA A 162 -15.89 -1.71 13.43
CA ALA A 162 -14.95 -2.83 13.52
C ALA A 162 -14.70 -3.25 14.98
N ARG A 163 -14.64 -2.31 15.93
CA ARG A 163 -14.46 -2.57 17.37
C ARG A 163 -15.57 -3.41 17.99
N THR A 164 -16.74 -3.52 17.37
CA THR A 164 -17.83 -4.39 17.84
C THR A 164 -17.69 -5.84 17.45
N MET A 165 -16.72 -6.16 16.60
CA MET A 165 -16.54 -7.49 16.01
C MET A 165 -15.60 -8.37 16.83
N LYS A 166 -15.85 -9.69 16.80
CA LYS A 166 -14.86 -10.70 17.18
C LYS A 166 -14.17 -11.19 15.93
N VAL A 167 -12.85 -11.08 15.86
CA VAL A 167 -12.07 -11.35 14.65
C VAL A 167 -10.91 -12.29 14.98
N ASP A 168 -10.77 -13.35 14.20
CA ASP A 168 -9.51 -14.06 14.02
C ASP A 168 -8.82 -13.51 12.79
N PHE A 169 -7.75 -12.75 12.98
CA PHE A 169 -7.11 -12.00 11.91
C PHE A 169 -6.67 -12.89 10.74
N GLU A 170 -6.05 -14.04 11.01
CA GLU A 170 -5.62 -14.94 9.94
C GLU A 170 -6.80 -15.58 9.20
N LYS A 171 -7.79 -16.07 9.96
CA LYS A 171 -8.93 -16.80 9.41
C LYS A 171 -9.93 -15.90 8.69
N ASP A 172 -10.25 -14.74 9.30
CA ASP A 172 -11.37 -13.89 8.87
C ASP A 172 -10.92 -12.74 7.96
N VAL A 173 -9.60 -12.42 7.94
CA VAL A 173 -9.02 -11.33 7.13
C VAL A 173 -8.05 -11.88 6.10
N LEU A 174 -6.89 -12.42 6.51
CA LEU A 174 -5.81 -12.74 5.57
C LEU A 174 -6.15 -13.90 4.62
N LYS A 175 -6.70 -15.01 5.14
CA LYS A 175 -7.06 -16.15 4.28
C LYS A 175 -8.11 -15.79 3.23
N PRO A 176 -9.24 -15.10 3.57
CA PRO A 176 -10.20 -14.65 2.57
C PRO A 176 -9.60 -13.66 1.56
N LEU A 177 -8.75 -12.73 2.01
CA LEU A 177 -8.09 -11.75 1.16
C LEU A 177 -7.18 -12.43 0.12
N PHE A 178 -6.29 -13.33 0.57
CA PHE A 178 -5.38 -14.05 -0.33
C PHE A 178 -6.12 -15.05 -1.23
N ASN A 179 -7.24 -15.59 -0.77
CA ASN A 179 -8.08 -16.42 -1.60
C ASN A 179 -8.74 -15.59 -2.71
N ALA A 180 -9.20 -14.39 -2.39
CA ALA A 180 -9.77 -13.46 -3.37
C ALA A 180 -8.74 -13.06 -4.43
N LEU A 181 -7.47 -12.80 -4.04
CA LEU A 181 -6.38 -12.53 -4.96
C LEU A 181 -6.14 -13.73 -5.90
N ARG A 182 -6.05 -14.94 -5.34
CA ARG A 182 -5.80 -16.17 -6.12
C ARG A 182 -6.92 -16.51 -7.12
N CYS A 183 -8.17 -16.20 -6.76
CA CYS A 183 -9.35 -16.51 -7.56
C CYS A 183 -9.80 -15.33 -8.45
N ASP A 184 -8.97 -14.30 -8.60
CA ASP A 184 -9.28 -13.08 -9.35
C ASP A 184 -10.62 -12.43 -8.95
N SER A 185 -10.92 -12.48 -7.65
CA SER A 185 -12.18 -11.97 -7.08
C SER A 185 -11.96 -10.85 -6.07
N LEU A 186 -10.79 -10.19 -6.10
CA LEU A 186 -10.47 -9.08 -5.21
C LEU A 186 -11.50 -7.94 -5.26
N PRO A 187 -12.01 -7.51 -6.43
CA PRO A 187 -13.04 -6.49 -6.48
C PRO A 187 -14.32 -6.88 -5.73
N ALA A 188 -14.78 -8.12 -5.89
CA ALA A 188 -15.97 -8.62 -5.20
C ALA A 188 -15.76 -8.71 -3.67
N TYR A 189 -14.56 -9.12 -3.24
CA TYR A 189 -14.17 -9.12 -1.83
C TYR A 189 -14.23 -7.70 -1.25
N CYS A 190 -13.56 -6.73 -1.88
CA CYS A 190 -13.54 -5.34 -1.42
C CYS A 190 -14.94 -4.73 -1.41
N GLN A 191 -15.74 -4.96 -2.45
CA GLN A 191 -17.13 -4.49 -2.49
C GLN A 191 -17.97 -5.08 -1.34
N SER A 192 -17.77 -6.36 -0.99
CA SER A 192 -18.43 -6.97 0.16
C SER A 192 -18.04 -6.31 1.48
N LYS A 193 -16.76 -5.93 1.66
CA LYS A 193 -16.29 -5.22 2.86
C LYS A 193 -16.79 -3.78 2.91
N TYR A 194 -16.80 -3.09 1.78
CA TYR A 194 -17.39 -1.76 1.66
C TYR A 194 -18.88 -1.73 2.04
N ARG A 195 -19.68 -2.66 1.50
CA ARG A 195 -21.11 -2.78 1.84
C ARG A 195 -21.36 -3.07 3.32
N LYS A 196 -20.39 -3.68 4.01
CA LYS A 196 -20.44 -3.90 5.45
C LYS A 196 -19.95 -2.70 6.27
N GLY A 197 -19.56 -1.62 5.64
CA GLY A 197 -19.02 -0.43 6.29
C GLY A 197 -17.63 -0.62 6.93
N LEU A 198 -16.86 -1.60 6.46
CA LEU A 198 -15.53 -1.93 6.99
C LEU A 198 -14.39 -1.43 6.11
N LEU A 199 -14.68 -0.95 4.92
CA LEU A 199 -13.71 -0.51 3.94
C LEU A 199 -14.19 0.82 3.34
N ALA A 200 -13.31 1.80 3.19
CA ALA A 200 -13.61 3.05 2.48
C ALA A 200 -13.79 2.79 0.97
N LEU A 201 -14.55 3.62 0.28
CA LEU A 201 -14.62 3.59 -1.18
C LEU A 201 -13.34 4.21 -1.75
N ASP A 202 -12.56 3.39 -2.45
CA ASP A 202 -11.30 3.80 -3.04
C ASP A 202 -10.85 2.79 -4.11
N ASP A 203 -9.67 2.99 -4.69
CA ASP A 203 -9.00 2.00 -5.52
C ASP A 203 -8.28 0.97 -4.64
N TYR A 204 -8.42 -0.31 -4.99
CA TYR A 204 -7.85 -1.39 -4.19
C TYR A 204 -6.82 -2.17 -4.97
N SER A 205 -5.60 -2.17 -4.46
CA SER A 205 -4.51 -2.97 -5.00
C SER A 205 -3.93 -3.89 -3.93
N LEU A 206 -3.61 -5.12 -4.34
CA LEU A 206 -2.98 -6.12 -3.49
C LEU A 206 -1.93 -6.87 -4.30
N ALA A 207 -0.72 -6.92 -3.79
CA ALA A 207 0.35 -7.78 -4.29
C ALA A 207 0.86 -8.70 -3.17
N ARG A 208 1.13 -9.97 -3.48
CA ARG A 208 1.70 -10.92 -2.52
C ARG A 208 3.05 -11.43 -3.01
N LEU A 209 4.07 -11.34 -2.16
CA LEU A 209 5.42 -11.81 -2.45
C LEU A 209 5.68 -13.23 -1.93
N VAL A 210 5.20 -13.53 -0.73
CA VAL A 210 5.38 -14.83 -0.04
C VAL A 210 4.09 -15.27 0.66
#